data_8917957d9c7499144cf0c751d75f1bc4
#
_entry.id   8917957d9c7499144cf0c751d75f1bc4
#
_cell.length_a   1.000
_cell.length_b   1.000
_cell.length_c   1.000
_cell.angle_alpha   90.00
_cell.angle_beta   90.00
_cell.angle_gamma   90.00
#
_symmetry.space_group_name_H-M   'P 1'
#
loop_
_entity.id
_entity.type
_entity.pdbx_description
1 polymer ?
#
loop_
_entity_poly.entity_id
_entity_poly.type
_entity_poly.pdbx_seq_one_letter_code
_entity_poly.pdbx_strand_id
1 'polypeptide(L)'
;MIRIAVTGSKGQVATSLIERIGPDIEIVALGRPAFALEDRAGVIEEIGAARPDVVVNAAAYTAVDKAEADEALAVLVNGEGAGHVAEAAARVGAPLLHLSTDYVFDGALHRPYREDDPTAPTGAYGRSKLIGERLVVERCADSVILRTAWVYSPFGVNFLRAMLRLNETREEVGVVDDQFGNPTSAVDVAGALLAVAARIKSDAAPDLRGIFHMTGTGEATWADFAEAVFQEAAARGRRLTRVKRIATADYPTAARRPANSRLDNEKLRRVYGLRLPDWRGSVAACCARLIL
;
A
#
# COMPACT_ATOMS: atom_id res chain seq x y z
N MET A 1 19.00 11.01 14.23
CA MET A 1 18.80 9.67 13.63
C MET A 1 17.45 9.13 14.08
N ILE A 2 16.65 8.60 13.18
CA ILE A 2 15.38 7.90 13.46
C ILE A 2 15.55 6.42 13.13
N ARG A 3 15.16 5.53 14.07
CA ARG A 3 15.22 4.09 13.92
C ARG A 3 13.81 3.53 13.67
N ILE A 4 13.60 2.94 12.52
CA ILE A 4 12.29 2.46 12.08
C ILE A 4 12.32 0.93 11.93
N ALA A 5 11.46 0.22 12.67
CA ALA A 5 11.20 -1.18 12.40
C ALA A 5 10.12 -1.29 11.32
N VAL A 6 10.42 -1.95 10.20
CA VAL A 6 9.46 -2.18 9.11
C VAL A 6 9.16 -3.65 8.95
N THR A 7 7.89 -4.03 8.98
CA THR A 7 7.47 -5.41 8.72
C THR A 7 7.35 -5.68 7.22
N GLY A 8 7.61 -6.92 6.81
CA GLY A 8 7.50 -7.32 5.40
C GLY A 8 8.74 -7.03 4.56
N SER A 9 9.92 -7.42 5.04
CA SER A 9 11.26 -7.10 4.50
C SER A 9 11.46 -7.26 2.98
N LYS A 10 10.64 -8.08 2.30
CA LYS A 10 10.68 -8.31 0.84
C LYS A 10 9.55 -7.62 0.08
N GLY A 11 8.65 -6.91 0.78
CA GLY A 11 7.52 -6.19 0.20
C GLY A 11 7.95 -4.92 -0.54
N GLN A 12 7.12 -4.44 -1.47
CA GLN A 12 7.40 -3.26 -2.28
C GLN A 12 7.74 -2.02 -1.44
N VAL A 13 6.91 -1.73 -0.41
CA VAL A 13 7.10 -0.55 0.45
C VAL A 13 8.31 -0.73 1.36
N ALA A 14 8.49 -1.92 1.97
CA ALA A 14 9.65 -2.18 2.82
C ALA A 14 10.96 -2.04 2.03
N THR A 15 11.05 -2.60 0.82
CA THR A 15 12.22 -2.45 -0.06
C THR A 15 12.46 -0.98 -0.41
N SER A 16 11.40 -0.21 -0.70
CA SER A 16 11.50 1.22 -1.00
C SER A 16 11.97 2.05 0.21
N LEU A 17 11.62 1.63 1.44
CA LEU A 17 12.14 2.23 2.67
C LEU A 17 13.63 1.88 2.89
N ILE A 18 14.02 0.62 2.67
CA ILE A 18 15.41 0.17 2.81
C ILE A 18 16.35 0.95 1.89
N GLU A 19 15.93 1.28 0.68
CA GLU A 19 16.72 2.13 -0.24
C GLU A 19 16.97 3.56 0.28
N ARG A 20 16.27 3.97 1.34
CA ARG A 20 16.39 5.32 1.93
C ARG A 20 17.22 5.35 3.22
N ILE A 21 17.92 4.26 3.55
CA ILE A 21 18.87 4.23 4.67
C ILE A 21 19.94 5.29 4.43
N GLY A 22 20.24 6.04 5.47
CA GLY A 22 21.22 7.13 5.42
C GLY A 22 21.66 7.56 6.82
N PRO A 23 22.44 8.65 6.95
CA PRO A 23 23.00 9.06 8.23
C PRO A 23 21.95 9.35 9.31
N ASP A 24 20.75 9.79 8.90
CA ASP A 24 19.67 10.16 9.82
C ASP A 24 18.55 9.12 9.90
N ILE A 25 18.62 8.02 9.12
CA ILE A 25 17.58 7.00 9.00
C ILE A 25 18.19 5.61 9.09
N GLU A 26 17.77 4.86 10.10
CA GLU A 26 18.06 3.43 10.26
C GLU A 26 16.77 2.62 10.04
N ILE A 27 16.81 1.62 9.16
CA ILE A 27 15.69 0.71 8.90
C ILE A 27 16.06 -0.68 9.40
N VAL A 28 15.28 -1.20 10.34
CA VAL A 28 15.33 -2.59 10.79
C VAL A 28 14.19 -3.34 10.08
N ALA A 29 14.54 -4.15 9.09
CA ALA A 29 13.56 -4.87 8.27
C ALA A 29 13.23 -6.24 8.89
N LEU A 30 11.99 -6.43 9.32
CA LEU A 30 11.47 -7.64 9.93
C LEU A 30 10.68 -8.46 8.92
N GLY A 31 11.00 -9.74 8.76
CA GLY A 31 10.33 -10.60 7.78
C GLY A 31 10.68 -12.07 7.92
N ARG A 32 9.90 -12.91 7.20
CA ARG A 32 10.09 -14.36 7.22
C ARG A 32 11.50 -14.78 6.82
N PRO A 33 12.06 -15.88 7.40
CA PRO A 33 11.37 -16.81 8.31
C PRO A 33 11.36 -16.38 9.78
N ALA A 34 12.22 -15.46 10.21
CA ALA A 34 12.38 -15.11 11.63
C ALA A 34 11.17 -14.32 12.18
N PHE A 35 10.45 -13.59 11.33
CA PHE A 35 9.32 -12.77 11.72
C PHE A 35 8.07 -13.13 10.89
N ALA A 36 7.03 -13.61 11.56
CA ALA A 36 5.75 -13.93 10.96
C ALA A 36 4.61 -13.26 11.74
N LEU A 37 3.71 -12.55 11.04
CA LEU A 37 2.64 -11.76 11.67
C LEU A 37 1.67 -12.61 12.49
N GLU A 38 1.49 -13.88 12.13
CA GLU A 38 0.65 -14.84 12.81
C GLU A 38 1.25 -15.33 14.14
N ASP A 39 2.55 -15.16 14.37
CA ASP A 39 3.22 -15.49 15.63
C ASP A 39 3.28 -14.28 16.57
N ARG A 40 2.28 -14.16 17.45
CA ARG A 40 2.19 -13.04 18.40
C ARG A 40 3.43 -12.90 19.28
N ALA A 41 3.98 -14.01 19.77
CA ALA A 41 5.13 -13.97 20.66
C ALA A 41 6.38 -13.50 19.93
N GLY A 42 6.66 -14.05 18.75
CA GLY A 42 7.76 -13.63 17.89
C GLY A 42 7.64 -12.17 17.43
N VAL A 43 6.43 -11.68 17.14
CA VAL A 43 6.21 -10.27 16.77
C VAL A 43 6.59 -9.33 17.92
N ILE A 44 6.19 -9.66 19.16
CA ILE A 44 6.51 -8.85 20.36
C ILE A 44 8.02 -8.87 20.63
N GLU A 45 8.65 -10.04 20.55
CA GLU A 45 10.08 -10.20 20.80
C GLU A 45 10.92 -9.42 19.77
N GLU A 46 10.67 -9.62 18.50
CA GLU A 46 11.45 -9.04 17.41
C GLU A 46 11.30 -7.51 17.33
N ILE A 47 10.09 -6.97 17.52
CA ILE A 47 9.88 -5.51 17.59
C ILE A 47 10.55 -4.94 18.85
N GLY A 48 10.48 -5.66 19.98
CA GLY A 48 11.18 -5.28 21.21
C GLY A 48 12.69 -5.24 21.04
N ALA A 49 13.28 -6.27 20.42
CA ALA A 49 14.71 -6.35 20.13
C ALA A 49 15.18 -5.26 19.15
N ALA A 50 14.32 -4.87 18.20
CA ALA A 50 14.60 -3.80 17.25
C ALA A 50 14.74 -2.42 17.91
N ARG A 51 14.15 -2.19 19.07
CA ARG A 51 14.14 -0.90 19.81
C ARG A 51 13.83 0.30 18.89
N PRO A 52 12.69 0.28 18.18
CA PRO A 52 12.39 1.30 17.19
C PRO A 52 11.92 2.62 17.83
N ASP A 53 12.19 3.73 17.16
CA ASP A 53 11.52 5.01 17.41
C ASP A 53 10.10 5.05 16.79
N VAL A 54 9.90 4.31 15.68
CA VAL A 54 8.62 4.19 14.98
C VAL A 54 8.52 2.78 14.38
N VAL A 55 7.33 2.19 14.44
CA VAL A 55 7.02 0.93 13.76
C VAL A 55 6.25 1.21 12.48
N VAL A 56 6.63 0.60 11.35
CA VAL A 56 5.89 0.63 10.09
C VAL A 56 5.39 -0.77 9.77
N ASN A 57 4.08 -0.99 9.84
CA ASN A 57 3.48 -2.25 9.44
C ASN A 57 3.13 -2.23 7.95
N ALA A 58 4.06 -2.75 7.12
CA ALA A 58 3.90 -2.88 5.67
C ALA A 58 3.71 -4.33 5.21
N ALA A 59 3.75 -5.30 6.13
CA ALA A 59 3.49 -6.70 5.84
C ALA A 59 1.98 -6.96 5.74
N ALA A 60 1.57 -7.74 4.75
CA ALA A 60 0.18 -8.16 4.57
C ALA A 60 0.08 -9.39 3.67
N TYR A 61 -1.02 -10.12 3.79
CA TYR A 61 -1.50 -11.06 2.79
C TYR A 61 -2.17 -10.28 1.67
N THR A 62 -1.51 -10.11 0.53
CA THR A 62 -1.95 -9.22 -0.57
C THR A 62 -2.51 -9.94 -1.79
N ALA A 63 -2.60 -11.27 -1.75
CA ALA A 63 -3.15 -12.08 -2.84
C ALA A 63 -4.68 -12.03 -2.83
N VAL A 64 -5.25 -10.91 -3.34
CA VAL A 64 -6.68 -10.55 -3.26
C VAL A 64 -7.59 -11.69 -3.72
N ASP A 65 -7.32 -12.29 -4.89
CA ASP A 65 -8.13 -13.38 -5.43
C ASP A 65 -8.02 -14.68 -4.60
N LYS A 66 -6.83 -14.98 -4.04
CA LYS A 66 -6.64 -16.14 -3.17
C LYS A 66 -7.31 -15.96 -1.81
N ALA A 67 -7.45 -14.73 -1.34
CA ALA A 67 -8.12 -14.44 -0.07
C ALA A 67 -9.59 -14.89 -0.07
N GLU A 68 -10.26 -14.91 -1.23
CA GLU A 68 -11.63 -15.42 -1.34
C GLU A 68 -11.73 -16.93 -1.03
N ALA A 69 -10.68 -17.68 -1.35
CA ALA A 69 -10.62 -19.11 -1.06
C ALA A 69 -10.04 -19.42 0.33
N ASP A 70 -9.30 -18.48 0.93
CA ASP A 70 -8.61 -18.66 2.21
C ASP A 70 -8.72 -17.41 3.10
N GLU A 71 -9.98 -17.04 3.38
CA GLU A 71 -10.29 -15.86 4.20
C GLU A 71 -9.72 -15.99 5.63
N ALA A 72 -9.69 -17.21 6.18
CA ALA A 72 -9.16 -17.46 7.51
C ALA A 72 -7.68 -17.05 7.61
N LEU A 73 -6.86 -17.43 6.63
CA LEU A 73 -5.46 -17.02 6.59
C LEU A 73 -5.32 -15.50 6.35
N ALA A 74 -6.16 -14.94 5.48
CA ALA A 74 -6.15 -13.49 5.27
C ALA A 74 -6.49 -12.72 6.56
N VAL A 75 -7.47 -13.17 7.35
CA VAL A 75 -7.83 -12.59 8.65
C VAL A 75 -6.71 -12.79 9.67
N LEU A 76 -6.12 -13.98 9.73
CA LEU A 76 -5.01 -14.25 10.65
C LEU A 76 -3.82 -13.31 10.41
N VAL A 77 -3.44 -13.10 9.14
CA VAL A 77 -2.29 -12.25 8.79
C VAL A 77 -2.64 -10.76 8.83
N ASN A 78 -3.74 -10.35 8.17
CA ASN A 78 -4.08 -8.93 7.99
C ASN A 78 -4.85 -8.36 9.18
N GLY A 79 -5.63 -9.19 9.88
CA GLY A 79 -6.39 -8.84 11.07
C GLY A 79 -5.54 -9.01 12.32
N GLU A 80 -5.44 -10.26 12.82
CA GLU A 80 -4.74 -10.56 14.08
C GLU A 80 -3.27 -10.14 14.04
N GLY A 81 -2.57 -10.42 12.94
CA GLY A 81 -1.18 -10.04 12.76
C GLY A 81 -0.96 -8.53 12.84
N ALA A 82 -1.86 -7.71 12.29
CA ALA A 82 -1.80 -6.26 12.47
C ALA A 82 -2.01 -5.85 13.93
N GLY A 83 -2.93 -6.52 14.63
CA GLY A 83 -3.15 -6.35 16.06
C GLY A 83 -1.93 -6.75 16.91
N HIS A 84 -1.18 -7.80 16.53
CA HIS A 84 0.06 -8.20 17.22
C HIS A 84 1.14 -7.12 17.08
N VAL A 85 1.28 -6.53 15.87
CA VAL A 85 2.23 -5.42 15.64
C VAL A 85 1.83 -4.20 16.45
N ALA A 86 0.53 -3.88 16.52
CA ALA A 86 0.02 -2.76 17.30
C ALA A 86 0.30 -2.95 18.81
N GLU A 87 0.05 -4.14 19.34
CA GLU A 87 0.39 -4.48 20.71
C GLU A 87 1.89 -4.35 20.97
N ALA A 88 2.73 -4.85 20.08
CA ALA A 88 4.18 -4.77 20.23
C ALA A 88 4.68 -3.33 20.20
N ALA A 89 4.16 -2.50 19.28
CA ALA A 89 4.48 -1.07 19.20
C ALA A 89 4.09 -0.34 20.50
N ALA A 90 2.88 -0.58 21.02
CA ALA A 90 2.42 0.00 22.26
C ALA A 90 3.30 -0.41 23.47
N ARG A 91 3.74 -1.67 23.55
CA ARG A 91 4.62 -2.17 24.62
C ARG A 91 5.98 -1.49 24.67
N VAL A 92 6.54 -1.14 23.49
CA VAL A 92 7.82 -0.44 23.42
C VAL A 92 7.69 1.09 23.42
N GLY A 93 6.44 1.60 23.48
CA GLY A 93 6.16 3.04 23.46
C GLY A 93 6.48 3.72 22.13
N ALA A 94 6.50 2.97 21.02
CA ALA A 94 6.75 3.50 19.69
C ALA A 94 5.44 3.74 18.93
N PRO A 95 5.25 4.88 18.25
CA PRO A 95 4.12 5.11 17.38
C PRO A 95 4.11 4.12 16.21
N LEU A 96 2.91 3.74 15.76
CA LEU A 96 2.68 2.78 14.68
C LEU A 96 2.14 3.47 13.42
N LEU A 97 2.80 3.28 12.28
CA LEU A 97 2.25 3.53 10.94
C LEU A 97 1.75 2.21 10.34
N HIS A 98 0.45 2.07 10.12
CA HIS A 98 -0.14 0.86 9.55
C HIS A 98 -0.66 1.12 8.14
N LEU A 99 -0.15 0.37 7.15
CA LEU A 99 -0.67 0.43 5.78
C LEU A 99 -1.96 -0.37 5.65
N SER A 100 -3.00 0.28 5.17
CA SER A 100 -4.29 -0.31 4.83
C SER A 100 -4.63 -0.12 3.35
N THR A 101 -5.89 -0.29 2.95
CA THR A 101 -6.31 -0.42 1.56
C THR A 101 -7.63 0.33 1.27
N ASP A 102 -7.80 0.71 0.02
CA ASP A 102 -9.05 1.15 -0.60
C ASP A 102 -10.15 0.08 -0.59
N TYR A 103 -9.80 -1.20 -0.53
CA TYR A 103 -10.75 -2.33 -0.51
C TYR A 103 -11.60 -2.41 0.78
N VAL A 104 -11.40 -1.53 1.74
CA VAL A 104 -12.32 -1.38 2.89
C VAL A 104 -13.65 -0.74 2.49
N PHE A 105 -13.75 -0.15 1.31
CA PHE A 105 -14.95 0.47 0.75
C PHE A 105 -15.66 -0.46 -0.24
N ASP A 106 -16.96 -0.21 -0.48
CA ASP A 106 -17.82 -1.01 -1.39
C ASP A 106 -17.65 -0.65 -2.88
N GLY A 107 -17.09 0.52 -3.18
CA GLY A 107 -16.92 1.02 -4.54
C GLY A 107 -18.19 1.63 -5.17
N ALA A 108 -19.23 1.92 -4.40
CA ALA A 108 -20.52 2.40 -4.90
C ALA A 108 -20.59 3.92 -5.09
N LEU A 109 -19.71 4.70 -4.46
CA LEU A 109 -19.71 6.16 -4.60
C LEU A 109 -19.19 6.59 -5.98
N HIS A 110 -19.72 7.70 -6.49
CA HIS A 110 -19.25 8.31 -7.75
C HIS A 110 -18.13 9.33 -7.56
N ARG A 111 -17.78 9.66 -6.32
CA ARG A 111 -16.67 10.54 -5.94
C ARG A 111 -15.55 9.76 -5.25
N PRO A 112 -14.35 10.33 -5.07
CA PRO A 112 -13.34 9.74 -4.19
C PRO A 112 -13.87 9.57 -2.76
N TYR A 113 -13.49 8.45 -2.11
CA TYR A 113 -13.82 8.16 -0.72
C TYR A 113 -13.01 9.05 0.22
N ARG A 114 -13.64 9.49 1.31
CA ARG A 114 -13.02 10.18 2.42
C ARG A 114 -12.84 9.24 3.61
N GLU A 115 -12.01 9.63 4.55
CA GLU A 115 -11.68 8.80 5.72
C GLU A 115 -12.89 8.52 6.63
N ASP A 116 -13.88 9.41 6.63
CA ASP A 116 -15.14 9.33 7.40
C ASP A 116 -16.30 8.66 6.64
N ASP A 117 -16.11 8.28 5.37
CA ASP A 117 -17.11 7.51 4.64
C ASP A 117 -17.26 6.10 5.26
N PRO A 118 -18.48 5.54 5.26
CA PRO A 118 -18.73 4.21 5.79
C PRO A 118 -17.91 3.14 5.06
N THR A 119 -17.26 2.27 5.83
CA THR A 119 -16.56 1.10 5.29
C THR A 119 -17.52 -0.06 5.10
N ALA A 120 -17.50 -0.71 3.94
CA ALA A 120 -18.33 -1.86 3.58
C ALA A 120 -17.60 -2.78 2.60
N PRO A 121 -16.53 -3.47 3.03
CA PRO A 121 -15.71 -4.29 2.14
C PRO A 121 -16.50 -5.42 1.49
N THR A 122 -16.41 -5.58 0.18
CA THR A 122 -17.14 -6.59 -0.59
C THR A 122 -16.40 -7.92 -0.72
N GLY A 123 -15.07 -7.93 -0.51
CA GLY A 123 -14.21 -9.13 -0.63
C GLY A 123 -13.48 -9.47 0.67
N ALA A 124 -12.99 -10.70 0.76
CA ALA A 124 -12.28 -11.25 1.92
C ALA A 124 -11.03 -10.45 2.29
N TYR A 125 -10.26 -10.01 1.30
CA TYR A 125 -9.09 -9.15 1.51
C TYR A 125 -9.48 -7.84 2.23
N GLY A 126 -10.50 -7.14 1.72
CA GLY A 126 -10.97 -5.90 2.32
C GLY A 126 -11.48 -6.10 3.76
N ARG A 127 -12.24 -7.18 4.00
CA ARG A 127 -12.72 -7.55 5.35
C ARG A 127 -11.55 -7.81 6.30
N SER A 128 -10.55 -8.58 5.88
CA SER A 128 -9.38 -8.90 6.69
C SER A 128 -8.57 -7.65 7.06
N LYS A 129 -8.40 -6.72 6.12
CA LYS A 129 -7.71 -5.44 6.37
C LYS A 129 -8.51 -4.53 7.31
N LEU A 130 -9.83 -4.47 7.17
CA LEU A 130 -10.68 -3.70 8.07
C LEU A 130 -10.67 -4.22 9.51
N ILE A 131 -10.61 -5.55 9.69
CA ILE A 131 -10.39 -6.16 11.01
C ILE A 131 -9.05 -5.66 11.58
N GLY A 132 -8.00 -5.64 10.78
CA GLY A 132 -6.68 -5.12 11.17
C GLY A 132 -6.71 -3.66 11.59
N GLU A 133 -7.41 -2.78 10.85
CA GLU A 133 -7.57 -1.38 11.23
C GLU A 133 -8.20 -1.24 12.64
N ARG A 134 -9.25 -2.03 12.91
CA ARG A 134 -9.94 -2.01 14.22
C ARG A 134 -9.03 -2.47 15.35
N LEU A 135 -8.30 -3.57 15.16
CA LEU A 135 -7.36 -4.08 16.14
C LEU A 135 -6.16 -3.15 16.36
N VAL A 136 -5.72 -2.42 15.34
CA VAL A 136 -4.68 -1.40 15.47
C VAL A 136 -5.16 -0.25 16.36
N VAL A 137 -6.35 0.28 16.11
CA VAL A 137 -6.94 1.36 16.93
C VAL A 137 -7.14 0.91 18.38
N GLU A 138 -7.60 -0.33 18.58
CA GLU A 138 -7.85 -0.91 19.91
C GLU A 138 -6.57 -1.08 20.71
N ARG A 139 -5.47 -1.58 20.08
CA ARG A 139 -4.26 -2.02 20.78
C ARG A 139 -3.14 -0.99 20.82
N CYS A 140 -3.18 0.04 19.96
CA CYS A 140 -2.18 1.10 19.90
C CYS A 140 -2.83 2.46 19.65
N ALA A 141 -3.08 3.22 20.70
CA ALA A 141 -3.65 4.57 20.60
C ALA A 141 -2.73 5.53 19.83
N ASP A 142 -1.40 5.33 19.91
CA ASP A 142 -0.40 6.09 19.17
C ASP A 142 -0.19 5.49 17.77
N SER A 143 -1.24 5.52 16.93
CA SER A 143 -1.21 4.93 15.61
C SER A 143 -1.74 5.85 14.51
N VAL A 144 -1.19 5.68 13.31
CA VAL A 144 -1.62 6.29 12.07
C VAL A 144 -1.91 5.18 11.06
N ILE A 145 -3.15 5.07 10.61
CA ILE A 145 -3.57 4.14 9.58
C ILE A 145 -3.58 4.87 8.24
N LEU A 146 -2.83 4.35 7.27
CA LEU A 146 -2.66 4.94 5.95
C LEU A 146 -3.29 4.02 4.90
N ARG A 147 -4.52 4.33 4.46
CA ARG A 147 -5.16 3.62 3.35
C ARG A 147 -4.54 4.04 2.04
N THR A 148 -4.10 3.07 1.26
CA THR A 148 -3.50 3.29 -0.05
C THR A 148 -4.17 2.43 -1.12
N ALA A 149 -3.88 2.67 -2.40
CA ALA A 149 -4.50 1.98 -3.53
C ALA A 149 -3.48 1.70 -4.63
N TRP A 150 -3.67 0.60 -5.37
CA TRP A 150 -2.98 0.28 -6.62
C TRP A 150 -1.44 0.45 -6.55
N VAL A 151 -0.84 -0.12 -5.49
CA VAL A 151 0.59 0.05 -5.22
C VAL A 151 1.44 -0.68 -6.25
N TYR A 152 2.38 0.05 -6.84
CA TYR A 152 3.38 -0.47 -7.77
C TYR A 152 4.79 0.04 -7.44
N SER A 153 5.80 -0.65 -7.97
CA SER A 153 7.20 -0.27 -7.78
C SER A 153 8.12 -1.00 -8.76
N PRO A 154 9.41 -0.68 -8.81
CA PRO A 154 10.42 -1.49 -9.51
C PRO A 154 10.61 -2.88 -8.89
N PHE A 155 10.06 -3.14 -7.69
CA PHE A 155 10.26 -4.36 -6.92
C PHE A 155 9.05 -5.28 -6.93
N GLY A 156 9.31 -6.58 -6.67
CA GLY A 156 8.28 -7.58 -6.45
C GLY A 156 7.37 -7.81 -7.66
N VAL A 157 6.15 -8.26 -7.40
CA VAL A 157 5.12 -8.52 -8.41
C VAL A 157 4.05 -7.43 -8.29
N ASN A 158 3.77 -6.74 -9.39
CA ASN A 158 2.75 -5.68 -9.45
C ASN A 158 2.27 -5.47 -10.88
N PHE A 159 1.23 -4.65 -11.04
CA PHE A 159 0.59 -4.40 -12.34
C PHE A 159 1.55 -3.79 -13.36
N LEU A 160 2.33 -2.75 -12.99
CA LEU A 160 3.27 -2.10 -13.91
C LEU A 160 4.27 -3.12 -14.48
N ARG A 161 4.87 -3.95 -13.62
CA ARG A 161 5.81 -4.99 -14.06
C ARG A 161 5.15 -6.08 -14.89
N ALA A 162 3.89 -6.42 -14.61
CA ALA A 162 3.11 -7.34 -15.44
C ALA A 162 2.90 -6.76 -16.85
N MET A 163 2.53 -5.48 -16.94
CA MET A 163 2.38 -4.80 -18.25
C MET A 163 3.70 -4.75 -19.02
N LEU A 164 4.82 -4.39 -18.39
CA LEU A 164 6.14 -4.41 -19.04
C LEU A 164 6.54 -5.78 -19.57
N ARG A 165 6.18 -6.86 -18.86
CA ARG A 165 6.42 -8.25 -19.33
C ARG A 165 5.53 -8.59 -20.52
N LEU A 166 4.25 -8.20 -20.49
CA LEU A 166 3.35 -8.40 -21.63
C LEU A 166 3.80 -7.61 -22.86
N ASN A 167 4.35 -6.41 -22.66
CA ASN A 167 4.91 -5.58 -23.74
C ASN A 167 6.02 -6.31 -24.54
N GLU A 168 6.75 -7.23 -23.93
CA GLU A 168 7.82 -7.99 -24.61
C GLU A 168 7.27 -8.94 -25.70
N THR A 169 6.05 -9.46 -25.51
CA THR A 169 5.51 -10.53 -26.37
C THR A 169 4.18 -10.19 -27.03
N ARG A 170 3.45 -9.18 -26.58
CA ARG A 170 2.09 -8.86 -27.05
C ARG A 170 2.05 -7.56 -27.83
N GLU A 171 1.33 -7.55 -28.94
CA GLU A 171 1.01 -6.32 -29.70
C GLU A 171 -0.21 -5.60 -29.14
N GLU A 172 -1.11 -6.34 -28.52
CA GLU A 172 -2.32 -5.85 -27.90
C GLU A 172 -2.60 -6.59 -26.59
N VAL A 173 -3.10 -5.87 -25.57
CA VAL A 173 -3.49 -6.39 -24.27
C VAL A 173 -4.87 -5.84 -23.91
N GLY A 174 -5.82 -6.74 -23.56
CA GLY A 174 -7.10 -6.35 -23.00
C GLY A 174 -6.94 -5.91 -21.53
N VAL A 175 -7.41 -4.71 -21.20
CA VAL A 175 -7.32 -4.16 -19.84
C VAL A 175 -8.64 -3.50 -19.46
N VAL A 176 -9.08 -3.74 -18.23
CA VAL A 176 -10.35 -3.23 -17.67
C VAL A 176 -10.37 -1.70 -17.64
N ASP A 177 -11.49 -1.10 -18.07
CA ASP A 177 -11.65 0.35 -18.22
C ASP A 177 -12.80 0.96 -17.39
N ASP A 178 -13.54 0.14 -16.66
CA ASP A 178 -14.68 0.53 -15.83
C ASP A 178 -14.41 0.41 -14.31
N GLN A 179 -13.13 0.33 -13.93
CA GLN A 179 -12.66 0.40 -12.55
C GLN A 179 -11.73 1.59 -12.38
N PHE A 180 -12.07 2.50 -11.46
CA PHE A 180 -11.34 3.74 -11.21
C PHE A 180 -10.59 3.69 -9.89
N GLY A 181 -9.34 4.17 -9.87
CA GLY A 181 -8.49 4.22 -8.68
C GLY A 181 -7.34 5.21 -8.80
N ASN A 182 -6.40 5.12 -7.87
CA ASN A 182 -5.21 5.97 -7.83
C ASN A 182 -3.96 5.09 -7.88
N PRO A 183 -3.28 4.98 -9.04
CA PRO A 183 -1.97 4.32 -9.07
C PRO A 183 -0.99 4.98 -8.13
N THR A 184 -0.34 4.20 -7.26
CA THR A 184 0.49 4.73 -6.18
C THR A 184 1.85 4.05 -6.16
N SER A 185 2.92 4.83 -6.32
CA SER A 185 4.28 4.32 -6.27
C SER A 185 4.70 4.01 -4.83
N ALA A 186 5.17 2.80 -4.57
CA ALA A 186 5.72 2.43 -3.27
C ALA A 186 6.97 3.27 -2.89
N VAL A 187 7.68 3.80 -3.87
CA VAL A 187 8.82 4.71 -3.65
C VAL A 187 8.32 6.04 -3.07
N ASP A 188 7.18 6.55 -3.56
CA ASP A 188 6.57 7.77 -3.05
C ASP A 188 5.93 7.54 -1.68
N VAL A 189 5.24 6.40 -1.51
CA VAL A 189 4.73 5.95 -0.20
C VAL A 189 5.85 5.90 0.83
N ALA A 190 7.02 5.34 0.49
CA ALA A 190 8.16 5.29 1.40
C ALA A 190 8.64 6.68 1.81
N GLY A 191 8.69 7.64 0.87
CA GLY A 191 9.00 9.03 1.19
C GLY A 191 8.00 9.67 2.14
N ALA A 192 6.71 9.49 1.89
CA ALA A 192 5.64 10.00 2.74
C ALA A 192 5.65 9.34 4.14
N LEU A 193 5.88 8.02 4.23
CA LEU A 193 6.03 7.31 5.51
C LEU A 193 7.15 7.88 6.36
N LEU A 194 8.30 8.19 5.77
CA LEU A 194 9.43 8.81 6.50
C LEU A 194 9.06 10.21 7.02
N ALA A 195 8.37 11.01 6.22
CA ALA A 195 7.92 12.33 6.64
C ALA A 195 6.87 12.25 7.78
N VAL A 196 5.90 11.34 7.68
CA VAL A 196 4.93 11.06 8.74
C VAL A 196 5.64 10.56 10.00
N ALA A 197 6.57 9.59 9.87
CA ALA A 197 7.34 9.04 10.99
C ALA A 197 8.13 10.11 11.74
N ALA A 198 8.83 10.99 11.01
CA ALA A 198 9.56 12.11 11.61
C ALA A 198 8.64 13.07 12.37
N ARG A 199 7.45 13.36 11.79
CA ARG A 199 6.47 14.25 12.42
C ARG A 199 5.87 13.66 13.69
N ILE A 200 5.40 12.42 13.67
CA ILE A 200 4.76 11.79 14.83
C ILE A 200 5.73 11.44 15.96
N LYS A 201 7.03 11.22 15.64
CA LYS A 201 8.08 11.04 16.65
C LYS A 201 8.30 12.31 17.48
N SER A 202 8.18 13.48 16.85
CA SER A 202 8.47 14.78 17.48
C SER A 202 7.25 15.50 18.03
N ASP A 203 6.05 15.09 17.63
CA ASP A 203 4.80 15.79 17.92
C ASP A 203 3.69 14.78 18.29
N ALA A 204 3.19 14.88 19.51
CA ALA A 204 2.15 14.01 20.05
C ALA A 204 0.73 14.56 19.81
N ALA A 205 0.57 15.61 19.00
CA ALA A 205 -0.74 16.22 18.74
C ALA A 205 -1.76 15.16 18.26
N PRO A 206 -2.97 15.12 18.83
CA PRO A 206 -3.97 14.08 18.54
C PRO A 206 -4.42 14.06 17.07
N ASP A 207 -4.45 15.19 16.39
CA ASP A 207 -4.83 15.31 14.98
C ASP A 207 -3.83 14.64 14.01
N LEU A 208 -2.61 14.37 14.48
CA LEU A 208 -1.61 13.55 13.77
C LEU A 208 -1.89 12.03 13.86
N ARG A 209 -2.95 11.60 14.54
CA ARG A 209 -3.32 10.19 14.74
C ARG A 209 -4.61 9.86 14.00
N GLY A 210 -4.88 8.55 13.87
CA GLY A 210 -6.09 8.06 13.23
C GLY A 210 -5.90 7.67 11.76
N ILE A 211 -6.97 7.74 10.96
CA ILE A 211 -7.01 7.24 9.59
C ILE A 211 -6.77 8.38 8.60
N PHE A 212 -5.91 8.11 7.61
CA PHE A 212 -5.61 9.00 6.49
C PHE A 212 -5.59 8.21 5.19
N HIS A 213 -5.94 8.87 4.09
CA HIS A 213 -5.73 8.34 2.75
C HIS A 213 -4.38 8.82 2.20
N MET A 214 -3.65 7.92 1.55
CA MET A 214 -2.31 8.20 1.02
C MET A 214 -2.12 7.50 -0.31
N THR A 215 -2.43 8.20 -1.40
CA THR A 215 -2.28 7.68 -2.77
C THR A 215 -1.55 8.68 -3.67
N GLY A 216 -1.09 8.20 -4.82
CA GLY A 216 -0.63 9.08 -5.90
C GLY A 216 -1.70 10.08 -6.28
N THR A 217 -1.29 11.29 -6.66
CA THR A 217 -2.21 12.34 -7.13
C THR A 217 -2.71 11.99 -8.53
N GLY A 218 -3.98 12.31 -8.80
CA GLY A 218 -4.68 11.97 -10.04
C GLY A 218 -5.43 10.64 -9.93
N GLU A 219 -6.25 10.36 -10.91
CA GLU A 219 -7.06 9.15 -11.02
C GLU A 219 -6.83 8.47 -12.36
N ALA A 220 -7.12 7.18 -12.44
CA ALA A 220 -6.97 6.38 -13.65
C ALA A 220 -7.94 5.20 -13.64
N THR A 221 -8.23 4.66 -14.82
CA THR A 221 -8.66 3.27 -14.98
C THR A 221 -7.44 2.37 -15.08
N TRP A 222 -7.63 1.04 -14.96
CA TRP A 222 -6.54 0.10 -15.23
C TRP A 222 -6.01 0.22 -16.66
N ALA A 223 -6.92 0.53 -17.64
CA ALA A 223 -6.55 0.77 -19.03
C ALA A 223 -5.67 2.01 -19.17
N ASP A 224 -6.01 3.13 -18.52
CA ASP A 224 -5.18 4.35 -18.51
C ASP A 224 -3.80 4.09 -17.92
N PHE A 225 -3.75 3.30 -16.84
CA PHE A 225 -2.48 2.92 -16.20
C PHE A 225 -1.62 2.07 -17.15
N ALA A 226 -2.21 1.08 -17.83
CA ALA A 226 -1.50 0.25 -18.80
C ALA A 226 -0.99 1.08 -19.99
N GLU A 227 -1.82 1.99 -20.53
CA GLU A 227 -1.42 2.89 -21.63
C GLU A 227 -0.21 3.73 -21.25
N ALA A 228 -0.22 4.33 -20.05
CA ALA A 228 0.92 5.11 -19.55
C ALA A 228 2.19 4.26 -19.46
N VAL A 229 2.10 3.02 -18.96
CA VAL A 229 3.25 2.09 -18.89
C VAL A 229 3.79 1.78 -20.29
N PHE A 230 2.91 1.51 -21.28
CA PHE A 230 3.33 1.18 -22.65
C PHE A 230 3.89 2.41 -23.39
N GLN A 231 3.36 3.61 -23.15
CA GLN A 231 3.91 4.86 -23.69
C GLN A 231 5.32 5.12 -23.15
N GLU A 232 5.52 4.91 -21.83
CA GLU A 232 6.85 5.05 -21.24
C GLU A 232 7.84 3.98 -21.72
N ALA A 233 7.37 2.76 -21.98
CA ALA A 233 8.18 1.71 -22.58
C ALA A 233 8.58 2.07 -24.03
N ALA A 234 7.65 2.59 -24.83
CA ALA A 234 7.91 3.03 -26.19
C ALA A 234 8.88 4.22 -26.24
N ALA A 235 8.74 5.19 -25.36
CA ALA A 235 9.66 6.32 -25.23
C ALA A 235 11.12 5.88 -24.90
N ARG A 236 11.30 4.63 -24.40
CA ARG A 236 12.59 4.01 -24.08
C ARG A 236 12.99 2.92 -25.10
N GLY A 237 12.47 3.01 -26.34
CA GLY A 237 12.88 2.15 -27.45
C GLY A 237 12.23 0.77 -27.48
N ARG A 238 11.25 0.47 -26.62
CA ARG A 238 10.42 -0.72 -26.77
C ARG A 238 9.29 -0.48 -27.77
N ARG A 239 8.63 -1.54 -28.24
CA ARG A 239 7.46 -1.37 -29.09
C ARG A 239 6.30 -0.77 -28.30
N LEU A 240 5.40 -0.04 -28.97
CA LEU A 240 4.14 0.41 -28.42
C LEU A 240 3.11 -0.73 -28.48
N THR A 241 2.74 -1.28 -27.32
CA THR A 241 1.63 -2.25 -27.20
C THR A 241 0.31 -1.49 -27.11
N ARG A 242 -0.70 -1.92 -27.87
CA ARG A 242 -2.04 -1.35 -27.78
C ARG A 242 -2.79 -1.87 -26.58
N VAL A 243 -3.56 -0.99 -25.93
CA VAL A 243 -4.53 -1.37 -24.92
C VAL A 243 -5.91 -1.51 -25.58
N LYS A 244 -6.47 -2.72 -25.50
CA LYS A 244 -7.88 -2.96 -25.81
C LYS A 244 -8.66 -2.75 -24.51
N ARG A 245 -9.45 -1.67 -24.43
CA ARG A 245 -10.29 -1.38 -23.28
C ARG A 245 -11.45 -2.38 -23.24
N ILE A 246 -11.61 -3.06 -22.10
CA ILE A 246 -12.65 -4.08 -21.89
C ILE A 246 -13.43 -3.76 -20.60
N ALA A 247 -14.64 -4.29 -20.50
CA ALA A 247 -15.43 -4.17 -19.29
C ALA A 247 -14.98 -5.20 -18.23
N THR A 248 -15.26 -4.93 -16.95
CA THR A 248 -15.03 -5.88 -15.85
C THR A 248 -15.69 -7.24 -16.12
N ALA A 249 -16.86 -7.25 -16.75
CA ALA A 249 -17.57 -8.48 -17.10
C ALA A 249 -16.79 -9.39 -18.07
N ASP A 250 -15.91 -8.80 -18.90
CA ASP A 250 -15.07 -9.54 -19.85
C ASP A 250 -13.78 -10.10 -19.21
N TYR A 251 -13.52 -9.75 -17.95
CA TYR A 251 -12.35 -10.20 -17.20
C TYR A 251 -12.74 -10.76 -15.82
N PRO A 252 -13.38 -11.93 -15.77
CA PRO A 252 -13.83 -12.50 -14.49
C PRO A 252 -12.64 -12.81 -13.56
N THR A 253 -12.78 -12.44 -12.30
CA THR A 253 -11.81 -12.70 -11.22
C THR A 253 -12.52 -13.29 -10.01
N ALA A 254 -11.78 -14.03 -9.15
CA ALA A 254 -12.37 -14.64 -7.96
C ALA A 254 -12.87 -13.56 -6.98
N ALA A 255 -12.08 -12.53 -6.75
CA ALA A 255 -12.49 -11.40 -5.91
C ALA A 255 -13.29 -10.38 -6.72
N ARG A 256 -14.39 -9.90 -6.15
CA ARG A 256 -15.13 -8.75 -6.69
C ARG A 256 -14.30 -7.48 -6.48
N ARG A 257 -13.97 -6.82 -7.59
CA ARG A 257 -13.25 -5.53 -7.55
C ARG A 257 -14.23 -4.36 -7.55
N PRO A 258 -14.01 -3.33 -6.70
CA PRO A 258 -14.86 -2.15 -6.69
C PRO A 258 -14.74 -1.37 -8.01
N ALA A 259 -15.87 -0.83 -8.52
CA ALA A 259 -15.85 0.04 -9.69
C ALA A 259 -15.17 1.37 -9.38
N ASN A 260 -15.25 1.84 -8.14
CA ASN A 260 -14.58 3.04 -7.67
C ASN A 260 -13.78 2.75 -6.40
N SER A 261 -12.47 2.89 -6.48
CA SER A 261 -11.54 2.79 -5.34
C SER A 261 -10.70 4.05 -5.15
N ARG A 262 -11.16 5.17 -5.71
CA ARG A 262 -10.46 6.46 -5.58
C ARG A 262 -10.54 6.98 -4.15
N LEU A 263 -9.41 7.43 -3.63
CA LEU A 263 -9.26 7.99 -2.28
C LEU A 263 -8.97 9.49 -2.33
N ASP A 264 -9.67 10.26 -1.51
CA ASP A 264 -9.40 11.69 -1.28
C ASP A 264 -8.24 11.84 -0.30
N ASN A 265 -7.19 12.55 -0.70
CA ASN A 265 -5.98 12.76 0.11
C ASN A 265 -5.97 14.11 0.85
N GLU A 266 -7.08 14.85 0.85
CA GLU A 266 -7.13 16.23 1.37
C GLU A 266 -6.81 16.29 2.87
N LYS A 267 -7.23 15.29 3.66
CA LYS A 267 -6.90 15.22 5.08
C LYS A 267 -5.38 15.09 5.30
N LEU A 268 -4.70 14.22 4.54
CA LEU A 268 -3.25 14.07 4.61
C LEU A 268 -2.53 15.39 4.28
N ARG A 269 -2.99 16.07 3.21
CA ARG A 269 -2.45 17.38 2.82
C ARG A 269 -2.64 18.43 3.90
N ARG A 270 -3.83 18.52 4.48
CA ARG A 270 -4.16 19.52 5.51
C ARG A 270 -3.38 19.30 6.80
N VAL A 271 -3.26 18.06 7.26
CA VAL A 271 -2.68 17.71 8.57
C VAL A 271 -1.16 17.61 8.50
N TYR A 272 -0.64 16.91 7.49
CA TYR A 272 0.79 16.66 7.36
C TYR A 272 1.51 17.55 6.34
N GLY A 273 0.77 18.35 5.56
CA GLY A 273 1.35 19.10 4.44
C GLY A 273 1.84 18.22 3.29
N LEU A 274 1.46 16.95 3.26
CA LEU A 274 1.97 15.97 2.31
C LEU A 274 1.00 15.80 1.13
N ARG A 275 1.58 15.73 -0.06
CA ARG A 275 0.91 15.37 -1.30
C ARG A 275 1.87 14.50 -2.11
N LEU A 276 1.45 13.28 -2.43
CA LEU A 276 2.25 12.42 -3.29
C LEU A 276 2.25 12.96 -4.73
N PRO A 277 3.31 12.69 -5.51
CA PRO A 277 3.40 13.10 -6.93
C PRO A 277 2.22 12.61 -7.78
N ASP A 278 2.04 13.24 -8.95
CA ASP A 278 1.16 12.71 -9.99
C ASP A 278 1.62 11.32 -10.41
N TRP A 279 0.67 10.39 -10.50
CA TRP A 279 0.97 8.98 -10.75
C TRP A 279 1.69 8.74 -12.08
N ARG A 280 1.46 9.58 -13.11
CA ARG A 280 2.13 9.45 -14.42
C ARG A 280 3.63 9.74 -14.32
N GLY A 281 4.01 10.77 -13.57
CA GLY A 281 5.41 11.08 -13.30
C GLY A 281 6.11 9.94 -12.54
N SER A 282 5.43 9.34 -11.56
CA SER A 282 5.94 8.19 -10.83
C SER A 282 6.03 6.92 -11.69
N VAL A 283 5.10 6.70 -12.65
CA VAL A 283 5.20 5.64 -13.66
C VAL A 283 6.45 5.83 -14.52
N ALA A 284 6.67 7.05 -15.03
CA ALA A 284 7.85 7.37 -15.83
C ALA A 284 9.15 7.07 -15.08
N ALA A 285 9.23 7.50 -13.81
CA ALA A 285 10.38 7.22 -12.94
C ALA A 285 10.58 5.73 -12.68
N CYS A 286 9.49 4.98 -12.45
CA CYS A 286 9.56 3.54 -12.24
C CYS A 286 9.99 2.79 -13.52
N CYS A 287 9.46 3.17 -14.69
CA CYS A 287 9.85 2.60 -15.98
C CYS A 287 11.33 2.88 -16.29
N ALA A 288 11.84 4.09 -15.98
CA ALA A 288 13.25 4.43 -16.15
C ALA A 288 14.20 3.54 -15.33
N ARG A 289 13.75 2.99 -14.21
CA ARG A 289 14.54 2.03 -13.41
C ARG A 289 14.48 0.60 -13.93
N LEU A 290 13.50 0.25 -14.75
CA LEU A 290 13.25 -1.12 -15.22
C LEU A 290 13.61 -1.33 -16.68
N ILE A 291 13.70 -0.25 -17.46
CA ILE A 291 14.03 -0.27 -18.89
C ILE A 291 15.31 0.54 -19.06
N LEU A 292 16.42 -0.19 -19.27
CA LEU A 292 17.75 0.38 -19.51
C LEU A 292 17.93 0.65 -21.00
#